data_b9656223d52adc063f70495b509a4f78
#
_entry.id   b9656223d52adc063f70495b509a4f78
#
_cell.length_a   1.000
_cell.length_b   1.000
_cell.length_c   1.000
_cell.angle_alpha   90.00
_cell.angle_beta   90.00
_cell.angle_gamma   90.00
#
_symmetry.space_group_name_H-M   'P 1'
#
loop_
_entity.id
_entity.type
_entity.pdbx_description
1 polymer ?
#
loop_
_entity_poly.entity_id
_entity_poly.type
_entity_poly.pdbx_seq_one_letter_code
_entity_poly.pdbx_strand_id
1 'polypeptide(L)'
;MEALFDAPHPAAPDQLAVAARWVDRLQATGGTQMREPLERALAGGEGDGRLRQVVFLTDGGVGNEEELFAIIRRSLGDRRLFTVGIGSAPNSHFMREAARHGRGTFTYIGAVSEVQDKMTALFRKLEAPALTDLKLDLPSITGAEVLPDPLPDLYIGEPVVVAFRAPTLPPHAVLRGRVGTGSWEREVPVQRAADNAGLATHWGRAKIGALLDARRGAANDETVRQAVIQVALAHHLVSPYTSLVAVDVTPVRPDGEALQSHAMPTNLPHGWDYTAVFGLGQGATDARLHAIVGVVALIIAAALALAWRPRLAPALARVRRHDS
;
A
#
# COMPACT_ATOMS: atom_id res chain seq x y z
N MET A 1 -1.42 -15.29 19.98
CA MET A 1 -2.81 -14.76 19.87
C MET A 1 -3.63 -15.23 21.07
N GLU A 2 -4.44 -14.35 21.65
CA GLU A 2 -5.36 -14.67 22.73
C GLU A 2 -6.80 -14.52 22.22
N ALA A 3 -7.71 -15.42 22.60
CA ALA A 3 -9.10 -15.37 22.22
C ALA A 3 -9.97 -15.53 23.46
N LEU A 4 -10.99 -14.67 23.60
CA LEU A 4 -11.91 -14.74 24.72
C LEU A 4 -12.84 -15.96 24.62
N PHE A 5 -13.36 -16.20 23.41
CA PHE A 5 -14.26 -17.32 23.12
C PHE A 5 -13.79 -18.10 21.91
N ASP A 6 -14.06 -19.39 21.88
CA ASP A 6 -13.76 -20.27 20.74
C ASP A 6 -14.86 -20.26 19.67
N ALA A 7 -16.06 -19.82 20.04
CA ALA A 7 -17.23 -19.74 19.17
C ALA A 7 -18.07 -18.49 19.49
N PRO A 8 -18.96 -18.06 18.59
CA PRO A 8 -19.90 -16.99 18.86
C PRO A 8 -20.81 -17.32 20.05
N HIS A 9 -21.02 -16.33 20.93
CA HIS A 9 -21.91 -16.41 22.07
C HIS A 9 -23.04 -15.40 21.95
N PRO A 10 -24.24 -15.67 22.51
CA PRO A 10 -25.28 -14.67 22.64
C PRO A 10 -24.76 -13.46 23.40
N ALA A 11 -25.17 -12.26 23.02
CA ALA A 11 -24.82 -11.01 23.71
C ALA A 11 -25.68 -10.82 24.98
N ALA A 12 -25.68 -11.82 25.87
CA ALA A 12 -26.34 -11.74 27.16
C ALA A 12 -25.53 -10.88 28.14
N PRO A 13 -26.17 -10.25 29.16
CA PRO A 13 -25.49 -9.32 30.07
C PRO A 13 -24.27 -9.93 30.77
N ASP A 14 -24.33 -11.19 31.16
CA ASP A 14 -23.22 -11.93 31.76
C ASP A 14 -22.03 -12.11 30.81
N GLN A 15 -22.30 -12.44 29.56
CA GLN A 15 -21.28 -12.59 28.53
C GLN A 15 -20.64 -11.25 28.17
N LEU A 16 -21.44 -10.19 28.09
CA LEU A 16 -20.95 -8.82 27.89
C LEU A 16 -20.04 -8.38 29.03
N ALA A 17 -20.43 -8.68 30.30
CA ALA A 17 -19.61 -8.39 31.46
C ALA A 17 -18.27 -9.18 31.47
N VAL A 18 -18.27 -10.42 30.98
CA VAL A 18 -17.04 -11.21 30.78
C VAL A 18 -16.15 -10.56 29.74
N ALA A 19 -16.73 -10.17 28.60
CA ALA A 19 -15.98 -9.53 27.51
C ALA A 19 -15.38 -8.18 27.95
N ALA A 20 -16.12 -7.34 28.64
CA ALA A 20 -15.62 -6.07 29.15
C ALA A 20 -14.42 -6.28 30.09
N ARG A 21 -14.53 -7.18 31.09
CA ARG A 21 -13.43 -7.50 31.98
C ARG A 21 -12.19 -8.09 31.27
N TRP A 22 -12.40 -8.81 30.18
CA TRP A 22 -11.29 -9.33 29.37
C TRP A 22 -10.59 -8.21 28.62
N VAL A 23 -11.34 -7.29 28.00
CA VAL A 23 -10.79 -6.11 27.33
C VAL A 23 -9.99 -5.24 28.31
N ASP A 24 -10.49 -5.00 29.52
CA ASP A 24 -9.81 -4.20 30.55
C ASP A 24 -8.45 -4.80 30.98
N ARG A 25 -8.24 -6.09 30.76
CA ARG A 25 -6.99 -6.80 31.11
C ARG A 25 -6.03 -6.98 29.95
N LEU A 26 -6.42 -6.60 28.75
CA LEU A 26 -5.54 -6.71 27.59
C LEU A 26 -4.30 -5.85 27.77
N GLN A 27 -3.16 -6.43 27.44
CA GLN A 27 -1.87 -5.74 27.47
C GLN A 27 -1.20 -5.82 26.09
N ALA A 28 -0.62 -4.73 25.65
CA ALA A 28 0.14 -4.66 24.41
C ALA A 28 1.54 -5.24 24.64
N THR A 29 1.67 -6.55 24.59
CA THR A 29 2.93 -7.26 24.90
C THR A 29 3.66 -7.82 23.68
N GLY A 30 3.22 -7.53 22.45
CA GLY A 30 3.78 -8.11 21.23
C GLY A 30 3.80 -7.16 20.04
N GLY A 31 4.37 -7.65 18.93
CA GLY A 31 4.31 -6.96 17.64
C GLY A 31 2.95 -7.11 16.94
N THR A 32 2.80 -6.43 15.81
CA THR A 32 1.56 -6.44 15.01
C THR A 32 1.51 -7.68 14.12
N GLN A 33 0.94 -8.77 14.64
CA GLN A 33 0.70 -10.01 13.88
C GLN A 33 -0.77 -10.10 13.50
N MET A 34 -1.08 -9.83 12.23
CA MET A 34 -2.46 -9.72 11.75
C MET A 34 -3.00 -11.00 11.13
N ARG A 35 -2.12 -11.89 10.65
CA ARG A 35 -2.51 -13.08 9.90
C ARG A 35 -3.40 -14.01 10.70
N GLU A 36 -2.90 -14.51 11.81
CA GLU A 36 -3.60 -15.51 12.62
C GLU A 36 -4.94 -15.02 13.18
N PRO A 37 -5.04 -13.79 13.76
CA PRO A 37 -6.32 -13.21 14.17
C PRO A 37 -7.32 -13.09 13.01
N LEU A 38 -6.86 -12.67 11.84
CA LEU A 38 -7.71 -12.51 10.67
C LEU A 38 -8.21 -13.86 10.14
N GLU A 39 -7.34 -14.85 10.02
CA GLU A 39 -7.71 -16.22 9.65
C GLU A 39 -8.75 -16.79 10.62
N ARG A 40 -8.56 -16.61 11.92
CA ARG A 40 -9.51 -17.08 12.94
C ARG A 40 -10.85 -16.36 12.87
N ALA A 41 -10.85 -15.03 12.73
CA ALA A 41 -12.08 -14.23 12.64
C ALA A 41 -12.89 -14.56 11.38
N LEU A 42 -12.20 -14.90 10.28
CA LEU A 42 -12.80 -15.30 9.02
C LEU A 42 -13.05 -16.81 8.92
N ALA A 43 -12.58 -17.62 9.89
CA ALA A 43 -12.87 -19.05 9.94
C ALA A 43 -14.29 -19.33 10.44
N GLY A 44 -14.75 -20.55 10.25
CA GLY A 44 -16.04 -21.05 10.76
C GLY A 44 -17.12 -21.13 9.70
N GLY A 45 -18.09 -21.99 9.97
CA GLY A 45 -19.09 -22.47 9.02
C GLY A 45 -20.16 -21.48 8.59
N GLU A 46 -21.10 -21.98 7.83
CA GLU A 46 -22.29 -21.28 7.38
C GLU A 46 -23.04 -20.65 8.56
N GLY A 47 -23.45 -19.40 8.36
CA GLY A 47 -24.12 -18.62 9.40
C GLY A 47 -25.54 -19.10 9.66
N ASP A 48 -26.10 -18.68 10.78
CA ASP A 48 -27.48 -18.88 11.21
C ASP A 48 -28.49 -17.97 10.48
N GLY A 49 -28.14 -17.53 9.25
CA GLY A 49 -28.92 -16.57 8.46
C GLY A 49 -28.65 -15.11 8.83
N ARG A 50 -27.79 -14.83 9.79
CA ARG A 50 -27.40 -13.48 10.17
C ARG A 50 -26.17 -13.02 9.39
N LEU A 51 -26.10 -11.72 9.12
CA LEU A 51 -24.91 -11.11 8.54
C LEU A 51 -23.77 -11.11 9.58
N ARG A 52 -22.72 -11.89 9.32
CA ARG A 52 -21.51 -11.88 10.18
C ARG A 52 -20.64 -10.70 9.84
N GLN A 53 -20.29 -9.93 10.85
CA GLN A 53 -19.48 -8.73 10.74
C GLN A 53 -18.21 -8.91 11.57
N VAL A 54 -17.06 -8.69 10.94
CA VAL A 54 -15.75 -8.71 11.60
C VAL A 54 -15.26 -7.27 11.67
N VAL A 55 -14.93 -6.80 12.86
CA VAL A 55 -14.31 -5.49 13.09
C VAL A 55 -12.83 -5.72 13.41
N PHE A 56 -11.97 -5.25 12.55
CA PHE A 56 -10.53 -5.39 12.67
C PHE A 56 -9.90 -4.05 13.03
N LEU A 57 -9.31 -3.98 14.24
CA LEU A 57 -8.70 -2.76 14.76
C LEU A 57 -7.19 -2.92 14.82
N THR A 58 -6.44 -1.89 14.40
CA THR A 58 -4.99 -1.84 14.53
C THR A 58 -4.47 -0.41 14.57
N ASP A 59 -3.37 -0.20 15.27
CA ASP A 59 -2.60 1.05 15.31
C ASP A 59 -1.28 0.96 14.52
N GLY A 60 -0.95 -0.22 14.01
CA GLY A 60 0.32 -0.53 13.39
C GLY A 60 0.32 -0.62 11.87
N GLY A 61 1.52 -0.57 11.33
CA GLY A 61 1.80 -0.83 9.92
C GLY A 61 1.65 -2.32 9.58
N VAL A 62 1.39 -2.60 8.31
CA VAL A 62 1.25 -3.96 7.76
C VAL A 62 2.44 -4.24 6.87
N GLY A 63 3.13 -5.34 7.09
CA GLY A 63 4.29 -5.75 6.27
C GLY A 63 3.98 -6.83 5.21
N ASN A 64 2.87 -7.55 5.36
CA ASN A 64 2.49 -8.70 4.53
C ASN A 64 1.11 -8.53 3.87
N GLU A 65 0.86 -7.37 3.29
CA GLU A 65 -0.45 -6.98 2.74
C GLU A 65 -1.03 -8.00 1.75
N GLU A 66 -0.23 -8.47 0.79
CA GLU A 66 -0.69 -9.42 -0.24
C GLU A 66 -1.16 -10.76 0.36
N GLU A 67 -0.49 -11.24 1.41
CA GLU A 67 -0.91 -12.43 2.13
C GLU A 67 -2.26 -12.22 2.83
N LEU A 68 -2.43 -11.09 3.49
CA LEU A 68 -3.68 -10.75 4.16
C LEU A 68 -4.84 -10.56 3.17
N PHE A 69 -4.60 -9.93 2.03
CA PHE A 69 -5.60 -9.86 0.94
C PHE A 69 -5.97 -11.24 0.41
N ALA A 70 -5.01 -12.15 0.27
CA ALA A 70 -5.27 -13.52 -0.14
C ALA A 70 -6.17 -14.26 0.87
N ILE A 71 -5.93 -14.06 2.18
CA ILE A 71 -6.76 -14.61 3.26
C ILE A 71 -8.19 -14.05 3.18
N ILE A 72 -8.33 -12.72 3.06
CA ILE A 72 -9.65 -12.09 2.96
C ILE A 72 -10.42 -12.67 1.78
N ARG A 73 -9.85 -12.68 0.59
CA ARG A 73 -10.52 -13.22 -0.61
C ARG A 73 -10.94 -14.68 -0.47
N ARG A 74 -10.06 -15.52 0.11
CA ARG A 74 -10.31 -16.96 0.25
C ARG A 74 -11.33 -17.27 1.34
N SER A 75 -11.32 -16.52 2.44
CA SER A 75 -12.01 -16.90 3.68
C SER A 75 -13.21 -16.01 4.04
N LEU A 76 -13.43 -14.91 3.32
CA LEU A 76 -14.49 -13.95 3.63
C LEU A 76 -15.90 -14.57 3.56
N GLY A 77 -16.22 -15.30 2.48
CA GLY A 77 -17.56 -15.83 2.25
C GLY A 77 -18.63 -14.74 2.31
N ASP A 78 -19.68 -14.97 3.08
CA ASP A 78 -20.78 -14.02 3.28
C ASP A 78 -20.52 -13.02 4.41
N ARG A 79 -19.35 -13.01 5.00
CA ARG A 79 -18.98 -12.09 6.08
C ARG A 79 -18.70 -10.69 5.54
N ARG A 80 -18.69 -9.73 6.46
CA ARG A 80 -18.27 -8.35 6.19
C ARG A 80 -17.10 -7.97 7.09
N LEU A 81 -16.12 -7.32 6.51
CA LEU A 81 -14.92 -6.89 7.23
C LEU A 81 -14.88 -5.37 7.31
N PHE A 82 -14.98 -4.86 8.51
CA PHE A 82 -14.80 -3.46 8.84
C PHE A 82 -13.42 -3.26 9.43
N THR A 83 -12.74 -2.21 9.04
CA THR A 83 -11.40 -1.93 9.52
C THR A 83 -11.37 -0.60 10.25
N VAL A 84 -10.63 -0.56 11.36
CA VAL A 84 -10.41 0.65 12.17
C VAL A 84 -8.92 0.86 12.34
N GLY A 85 -8.41 1.95 11.78
CA GLY A 85 -7.01 2.35 11.92
C GLY A 85 -6.88 3.46 12.96
N ILE A 86 -6.03 3.26 13.96
CA ILE A 86 -5.91 4.15 15.12
C ILE A 86 -4.52 4.79 15.15
N GLY A 87 -4.45 6.10 15.48
CA GLY A 87 -3.19 6.81 15.66
C GLY A 87 -2.57 7.34 14.37
N SER A 88 -1.27 7.59 14.38
CA SER A 88 -0.53 8.26 13.29
C SER A 88 0.06 7.31 12.24
N ALA A 89 0.12 6.02 12.52
CA ALA A 89 0.87 5.06 11.72
C ALA A 89 0.09 3.87 11.14
N PRO A 90 -1.28 3.82 11.16
CA PRO A 90 -1.97 2.73 10.50
C PRO A 90 -1.74 2.80 9.00
N ASN A 91 -1.52 1.65 8.36
CA ASN A 91 -1.47 1.58 6.91
C ASN A 91 -2.88 1.82 6.32
N SER A 92 -3.24 3.09 6.14
CA SER A 92 -4.57 3.49 5.67
C SER A 92 -4.91 2.96 4.27
N HIS A 93 -3.90 2.70 3.43
CA HIS A 93 -4.11 2.08 2.12
C HIS A 93 -4.59 0.64 2.30
N PHE A 94 -3.83 -0.16 3.04
CA PHE A 94 -4.21 -1.54 3.33
C PHE A 94 -5.58 -1.62 4.00
N MET A 95 -5.83 -0.81 5.03
CA MET A 95 -7.09 -0.84 5.79
C MET A 95 -8.30 -0.53 4.92
N ARG A 96 -8.19 0.47 4.02
CA ARG A 96 -9.25 0.81 3.07
C ARG A 96 -9.51 -0.31 2.06
N GLU A 97 -8.44 -0.87 1.50
CA GLU A 97 -8.55 -1.95 0.53
C GLU A 97 -9.09 -3.24 1.18
N ALA A 98 -8.65 -3.56 2.40
CA ALA A 98 -9.17 -4.69 3.16
C ALA A 98 -10.67 -4.56 3.45
N ALA A 99 -11.13 -3.38 3.88
CA ALA A 99 -12.55 -3.09 4.08
C ALA A 99 -13.34 -3.19 2.77
N ARG A 100 -12.80 -2.63 1.68
CA ARG A 100 -13.42 -2.70 0.36
C ARG A 100 -13.61 -4.14 -0.12
N HIS A 101 -12.55 -4.94 -0.06
CA HIS A 101 -12.62 -6.38 -0.38
C HIS A 101 -13.53 -7.14 0.58
N GLY A 102 -13.57 -6.69 1.84
CA GLY A 102 -14.45 -7.20 2.89
C GLY A 102 -15.89 -6.74 2.78
N ARG A 103 -16.26 -5.94 1.79
CA ARG A 103 -17.61 -5.35 1.63
C ARG A 103 -18.08 -4.56 2.84
N GLY A 104 -17.15 -4.07 3.66
CA GLY A 104 -17.38 -3.18 4.80
C GLY A 104 -16.82 -1.78 4.57
N THR A 105 -16.57 -1.05 5.66
CA THR A 105 -16.04 0.31 5.60
C THR A 105 -14.78 0.48 6.45
N PHE A 106 -13.93 1.44 6.09
CA PHE A 106 -12.76 1.83 6.84
C PHE A 106 -13.07 3.05 7.72
N THR A 107 -12.73 2.96 8.99
CA THR A 107 -12.82 4.06 9.95
C THR A 107 -11.41 4.46 10.39
N TYR A 108 -11.05 5.73 10.25
CA TYR A 108 -9.80 6.26 10.75
C TYR A 108 -10.02 7.10 12.01
N ILE A 109 -9.22 6.83 13.04
CA ILE A 109 -9.22 7.52 14.34
C ILE A 109 -7.83 8.13 14.54
N GLY A 110 -7.69 9.43 14.31
CA GLY A 110 -6.42 10.15 14.40
C GLY A 110 -6.03 10.58 15.81
N ALA A 111 -7.01 10.77 16.68
CA ALA A 111 -6.80 11.22 18.05
C ALA A 111 -7.73 10.53 19.04
N VAL A 112 -7.29 10.41 20.30
CA VAL A 112 -8.06 9.79 21.38
C VAL A 112 -9.41 10.47 21.57
N SER A 113 -9.48 11.79 21.37
CA SER A 113 -10.73 12.56 21.47
C SER A 113 -11.79 12.16 20.43
N GLU A 114 -11.40 11.54 19.32
CA GLU A 114 -12.31 11.11 18.24
C GLU A 114 -12.88 9.71 18.47
N VAL A 115 -12.30 8.92 19.38
CA VAL A 115 -12.64 7.50 19.57
C VAL A 115 -14.14 7.32 19.82
N GLN A 116 -14.70 8.06 20.75
CA GLN A 116 -16.11 7.95 21.14
C GLN A 116 -17.05 8.17 19.94
N ASP A 117 -16.87 9.26 19.21
CA ASP A 117 -17.75 9.64 18.11
C ASP A 117 -17.60 8.67 16.93
N LYS A 118 -16.37 8.34 16.56
CA LYS A 118 -16.06 7.44 15.44
C LYS A 118 -16.56 6.01 15.70
N MET A 119 -16.32 5.49 16.91
CA MET A 119 -16.79 4.16 17.28
C MET A 119 -18.30 4.11 17.41
N THR A 120 -18.94 5.15 17.97
CA THR A 120 -20.41 5.24 18.03
C THR A 120 -21.02 5.26 16.64
N ALA A 121 -20.44 6.01 15.70
CA ALA A 121 -20.88 6.03 14.30
C ALA A 121 -20.72 4.66 13.63
N LEU A 122 -19.59 3.99 13.87
CA LEU A 122 -19.35 2.63 13.37
C LEU A 122 -20.38 1.64 13.92
N PHE A 123 -20.62 1.60 15.22
CA PHE A 123 -21.58 0.68 15.82
C PHE A 123 -23.02 0.93 15.35
N ARG A 124 -23.45 2.17 15.21
CA ARG A 124 -24.75 2.49 14.59
C ARG A 124 -24.88 1.92 13.18
N LYS A 125 -23.79 1.95 12.40
CA LYS A 125 -23.74 1.38 11.07
C LYS A 125 -23.84 -0.15 11.11
N LEU A 126 -23.14 -0.81 12.05
CA LEU A 126 -23.15 -2.27 12.21
C LEU A 126 -24.50 -2.81 12.70
N GLU A 127 -25.20 -2.04 13.53
CA GLU A 127 -26.51 -2.39 14.09
C GLU A 127 -27.68 -2.11 13.14
N ALA A 128 -27.47 -1.23 12.15
CA ALA A 128 -28.48 -0.90 11.16
C ALA A 128 -28.59 -1.98 10.07
N PRO A 129 -29.78 -2.21 9.50
CA PRO A 129 -29.92 -3.08 8.35
C PRO A 129 -29.05 -2.57 7.18
N ALA A 130 -28.24 -3.47 6.64
CA ALA A 130 -27.46 -3.19 5.42
C ALA A 130 -28.24 -3.69 4.20
N LEU A 131 -28.10 -2.96 3.09
CA LEU A 131 -28.55 -3.45 1.79
C LEU A 131 -27.35 -4.15 1.11
N THR A 132 -27.43 -5.47 1.06
CA THR A 132 -26.35 -6.34 0.57
C THR A 132 -26.60 -6.85 -0.83
N ASP A 133 -25.58 -7.43 -1.45
CA ASP A 133 -25.64 -8.05 -2.78
C ASP A 133 -26.20 -7.09 -3.84
N LEU A 134 -25.75 -5.84 -3.79
CA LEU A 134 -26.19 -4.80 -4.70
C LEU A 134 -25.80 -5.13 -6.15
N LYS A 135 -26.78 -4.92 -7.05
CA LYS A 135 -26.62 -5.00 -8.50
C LYS A 135 -27.28 -3.81 -9.15
N LEU A 136 -26.64 -3.24 -10.16
CA LEU A 136 -27.19 -2.20 -10.99
C LEU A 136 -27.49 -2.78 -12.36
N ASP A 137 -28.76 -2.89 -12.69
CA ASP A 137 -29.22 -3.28 -14.01
C ASP A 137 -29.55 -2.02 -14.83
N LEU A 138 -29.11 -2.02 -16.08
CA LEU A 138 -29.39 -0.98 -17.05
C LEU A 138 -30.29 -1.56 -18.14
N PRO A 139 -31.60 -1.50 -17.96
CA PRO A 139 -32.54 -2.08 -18.91
C PRO A 139 -32.31 -1.55 -20.32
N SER A 140 -32.44 -2.42 -21.32
CA SER A 140 -32.29 -2.10 -22.75
C SER A 140 -30.86 -1.70 -23.17
N ILE A 141 -29.87 -1.81 -22.33
CA ILE A 141 -28.45 -1.53 -22.65
C ILE A 141 -27.66 -2.83 -22.68
N THR A 142 -27.09 -3.14 -23.83
CA THR A 142 -26.19 -4.28 -24.02
C THR A 142 -24.74 -3.74 -24.01
N GLY A 143 -23.83 -4.45 -23.33
CA GLY A 143 -22.40 -4.08 -23.28
C GLY A 143 -22.08 -2.92 -22.35
N ALA A 144 -22.96 -2.61 -21.40
CA ALA A 144 -22.63 -1.69 -20.32
C ALA A 144 -21.60 -2.31 -19.37
N GLU A 145 -20.67 -1.49 -18.92
CA GLU A 145 -19.70 -1.85 -17.91
C GLU A 145 -19.94 -1.04 -16.64
N VAL A 146 -20.22 -1.72 -15.54
CA VAL A 146 -20.55 -1.12 -14.23
C VAL A 146 -19.41 -1.33 -13.28
N LEU A 147 -19.02 -0.31 -12.55
CA LEU A 147 -17.90 -0.33 -11.60
C LEU A 147 -18.26 0.37 -10.28
N PRO A 148 -17.74 -0.12 -9.14
CA PRO A 148 -16.96 -1.35 -8.98
C PRO A 148 -17.80 -2.62 -9.21
N ASP A 149 -17.15 -3.75 -9.46
CA ASP A 149 -17.78 -5.05 -9.56
C ASP A 149 -17.02 -6.04 -8.63
N PRO A 150 -17.70 -6.62 -7.61
CA PRO A 150 -19.07 -6.39 -7.20
C PRO A 150 -19.29 -5.00 -6.61
N LEU A 151 -20.54 -4.53 -6.62
CA LEU A 151 -20.91 -3.30 -5.92
C LEU A 151 -20.74 -3.48 -4.41
N PRO A 152 -20.29 -2.43 -3.67
CA PRO A 152 -20.22 -2.47 -2.23
C PRO A 152 -21.62 -2.52 -1.61
N ASP A 153 -21.71 -3.06 -0.39
CA ASP A 153 -22.95 -3.00 0.38
C ASP A 153 -23.27 -1.55 0.78
N LEU A 154 -24.54 -1.23 0.89
CA LEU A 154 -25.00 0.09 1.30
C LEU A 154 -25.32 0.09 2.80
N TYR A 155 -24.57 0.89 3.55
CA TYR A 155 -24.73 1.10 4.96
C TYR A 155 -25.31 2.48 5.26
N ILE A 156 -25.94 2.63 6.43
CA ILE A 156 -26.47 3.92 6.88
C ILE A 156 -25.35 4.98 6.93
N GLY A 157 -25.60 6.12 6.31
CA GLY A 157 -24.64 7.24 6.27
C GLY A 157 -23.49 7.09 5.26
N GLU A 158 -23.41 5.97 4.51
CA GLU A 158 -22.38 5.76 3.51
C GLU A 158 -22.97 5.79 2.09
N PRO A 159 -22.61 6.75 1.25
CA PRO A 159 -23.05 6.75 -0.12
C PRO A 159 -22.30 5.68 -0.94
N VAL A 160 -23.03 4.95 -1.77
CA VAL A 160 -22.41 4.07 -2.77
C VAL A 160 -22.32 4.82 -4.09
N VAL A 161 -21.10 4.98 -4.58
CA VAL A 161 -20.83 5.61 -5.88
C VAL A 161 -20.59 4.52 -6.91
N VAL A 162 -21.39 4.55 -7.96
CA VAL A 162 -21.32 3.61 -9.07
C VAL A 162 -21.02 4.38 -10.35
N ALA A 163 -19.99 3.96 -11.08
CA ALA A 163 -19.68 4.47 -12.40
C ALA A 163 -20.04 3.42 -13.44
N PHE A 164 -20.67 3.81 -14.52
CA PHE A 164 -20.88 2.92 -15.66
C PHE A 164 -20.50 3.58 -16.98
N ARG A 165 -20.09 2.76 -17.92
CA ARG A 165 -19.89 3.12 -19.32
C ARG A 165 -20.86 2.32 -20.18
N ALA A 166 -21.62 3.02 -21.00
CA ALA A 166 -22.64 2.43 -21.85
C ALA A 166 -22.68 3.12 -23.23
N PRO A 167 -23.10 2.45 -24.30
CA PRO A 167 -23.23 3.06 -25.63
C PRO A 167 -24.20 4.22 -25.66
N THR A 168 -25.27 4.14 -24.87
CA THR A 168 -26.31 5.17 -24.75
C THR A 168 -26.68 5.37 -23.29
N LEU A 169 -27.21 6.55 -22.95
CA LEU A 169 -27.71 6.82 -21.62
C LEU A 169 -29.10 6.18 -21.45
N PRO A 170 -29.28 5.24 -20.48
CA PRO A 170 -30.60 4.69 -20.22
C PRO A 170 -31.49 5.75 -19.54
N PRO A 171 -32.82 5.69 -19.71
CA PRO A 171 -33.73 6.62 -19.01
C PRO A 171 -33.82 6.34 -17.51
N HIS A 172 -33.61 5.12 -17.11
CA HIS A 172 -33.59 4.68 -15.71
C HIS A 172 -32.59 3.52 -15.52
N ALA A 173 -32.21 3.31 -14.29
CA ALA A 173 -31.45 2.16 -13.83
C ALA A 173 -32.25 1.44 -12.74
N VAL A 174 -32.14 0.12 -12.65
CA VAL A 174 -32.79 -0.66 -11.60
C VAL A 174 -31.73 -1.15 -10.63
N LEU A 175 -31.84 -0.72 -9.40
CA LEU A 175 -30.96 -1.16 -8.31
C LEU A 175 -31.66 -2.29 -7.57
N ARG A 176 -31.00 -3.46 -7.47
CA ARG A 176 -31.47 -4.62 -6.74
C ARG A 176 -30.52 -4.96 -5.61
N GLY A 177 -31.05 -5.57 -4.56
CA GLY A 177 -30.26 -6.01 -3.42
C GLY A 177 -31.10 -6.81 -2.43
N ARG A 178 -30.52 -7.05 -1.25
CA ARG A 178 -31.16 -7.80 -0.18
C ARG A 178 -31.09 -7.02 1.14
N VAL A 179 -32.19 -7.05 1.90
CA VAL A 179 -32.21 -6.59 3.30
C VAL A 179 -32.57 -7.79 4.18
N GLY A 180 -31.62 -8.29 4.94
CA GLY A 180 -31.78 -9.57 5.64
C GLY A 180 -32.06 -10.71 4.66
N THR A 181 -33.20 -11.38 4.82
CA THR A 181 -33.64 -12.46 3.91
C THR A 181 -34.54 -11.97 2.77
N GLY A 182 -34.97 -10.70 2.82
CA GLY A 182 -35.88 -10.09 1.83
C GLY A 182 -35.14 -9.53 0.61
N SER A 183 -35.77 -9.60 -0.58
CA SER A 183 -35.34 -8.91 -1.77
C SER A 183 -35.76 -7.44 -1.73
N TRP A 184 -34.93 -6.58 -2.29
CA TRP A 184 -35.17 -5.16 -2.43
C TRP A 184 -34.88 -4.70 -3.86
N GLU A 185 -35.74 -3.88 -4.40
CA GLU A 185 -35.58 -3.31 -5.73
C GLU A 185 -36.03 -1.86 -5.75
N ARG A 186 -35.30 -1.02 -6.48
CA ARG A 186 -35.65 0.38 -6.70
C ARG A 186 -35.22 0.84 -8.08
N GLU A 187 -36.13 1.47 -8.78
CA GLU A 187 -35.84 2.20 -10.00
C GLU A 187 -35.31 3.60 -9.68
N VAL A 188 -34.24 3.97 -10.36
CA VAL A 188 -33.57 5.27 -10.21
C VAL A 188 -33.57 5.96 -11.57
N PRO A 189 -34.14 7.17 -11.71
CA PRO A 189 -34.08 7.91 -12.95
C PRO A 189 -32.66 8.33 -13.27
N VAL A 190 -32.24 8.13 -14.52
CA VAL A 190 -30.92 8.57 -15.00
C VAL A 190 -31.13 9.85 -15.81
N GLN A 191 -30.52 10.94 -15.37
CA GLN A 191 -30.65 12.23 -16.02
C GLN A 191 -29.30 12.63 -16.61
N ARG A 192 -29.37 13.24 -17.80
CA ARG A 192 -28.20 13.84 -18.41
C ARG A 192 -27.86 15.13 -17.63
N ALA A 193 -26.68 15.14 -17.04
CA ALA A 193 -26.11 16.34 -16.46
C ALA A 193 -25.24 17.08 -17.49
N ALA A 194 -24.72 18.25 -17.11
CA ALA A 194 -23.72 18.96 -17.91
C ALA A 194 -22.48 18.08 -18.12
N ASP A 195 -21.82 18.22 -19.25
CA ASP A 195 -20.62 17.49 -19.56
C ASP A 195 -19.53 17.79 -18.52
N ASN A 196 -18.97 16.74 -17.92
CA ASN A 196 -17.95 16.86 -16.92
C ASN A 196 -16.80 15.90 -17.25
N ALA A 197 -15.66 16.46 -17.63
CA ALA A 197 -14.45 15.71 -17.97
C ALA A 197 -13.98 14.81 -16.79
N GLY A 198 -14.29 15.18 -15.55
CA GLY A 198 -13.99 14.39 -14.35
C GLY A 198 -14.68 13.03 -14.30
N LEU A 199 -15.84 12.88 -14.95
CA LEU A 199 -16.56 11.58 -14.97
C LEU A 199 -15.76 10.51 -15.72
N ALA A 200 -15.20 10.85 -16.88
CA ALA A 200 -14.37 9.92 -17.64
C ALA A 200 -13.11 9.53 -16.85
N THR A 201 -12.50 10.49 -16.18
CA THR A 201 -11.34 10.26 -15.30
C THR A 201 -11.70 9.38 -14.10
N HIS A 202 -12.86 9.61 -13.48
CA HIS A 202 -13.35 8.80 -12.37
C HIS A 202 -13.60 7.35 -12.80
N TRP A 203 -14.28 7.16 -13.93
CA TRP A 203 -14.50 5.82 -14.49
C TRP A 203 -13.17 5.12 -14.81
N GLY A 204 -12.23 5.83 -15.43
CA GLY A 204 -10.89 5.29 -15.74
C GLY A 204 -10.14 4.83 -14.50
N ARG A 205 -10.20 5.57 -13.39
CA ARG A 205 -9.62 5.17 -12.10
C ARG A 205 -10.29 3.92 -11.54
N ALA A 206 -11.61 3.86 -11.55
CA ALA A 206 -12.36 2.69 -11.10
C ALA A 206 -12.01 1.46 -11.95
N LYS A 207 -11.87 1.62 -13.27
CA LYS A 207 -11.47 0.54 -14.19
C LYS A 207 -10.05 0.04 -13.92
N ILE A 208 -9.10 0.94 -13.72
CA ILE A 208 -7.73 0.56 -13.34
C ILE A 208 -7.73 -0.23 -12.03
N GLY A 209 -8.48 0.23 -11.02
CA GLY A 209 -8.63 -0.49 -9.75
C GLY A 209 -9.16 -1.91 -9.95
N ALA A 210 -10.25 -2.07 -10.71
CA ALA A 210 -10.83 -3.38 -10.99
C ALA A 210 -9.87 -4.32 -11.74
N LEU A 211 -9.10 -3.80 -12.70
CA LEU A 211 -8.07 -4.58 -13.40
C LEU A 211 -6.95 -5.05 -12.47
N LEU A 212 -6.47 -4.17 -11.59
CA LEU A 212 -5.44 -4.53 -10.60
C LEU A 212 -5.95 -5.56 -9.58
N ASP A 213 -7.22 -5.50 -9.20
CA ASP A 213 -7.84 -6.51 -8.35
C ASP A 213 -7.96 -7.87 -9.03
N ALA A 214 -8.34 -7.88 -10.30
CA ALA A 214 -8.38 -9.10 -11.12
C ALA A 214 -6.99 -9.76 -11.23
N ARG A 215 -5.92 -8.96 -11.32
CA ARG A 215 -4.53 -9.45 -11.29
C ARG A 215 -4.23 -10.23 -10.01
N ARG A 216 -4.62 -9.70 -8.86
CA ARG A 216 -4.45 -10.37 -7.55
C ARG A 216 -5.22 -11.68 -7.47
N GLY A 217 -6.19 -11.91 -8.34
CA GLY A 217 -7.05 -13.09 -8.42
C GLY A 217 -6.63 -14.19 -9.41
N ALA A 218 -5.43 -14.15 -10.02
CA ALA A 218 -4.88 -15.11 -10.99
C ALA A 218 -5.01 -14.75 -12.49
N ALA A 219 -5.34 -13.50 -12.85
CA ALA A 219 -5.26 -13.07 -14.23
C ALA A 219 -3.80 -12.99 -14.72
N ASN A 220 -3.57 -13.21 -16.01
CA ASN A 220 -2.24 -13.08 -16.62
C ASN A 220 -1.71 -11.66 -16.42
N ASP A 221 -0.58 -11.55 -15.77
CA ASP A 221 0.05 -10.28 -15.37
C ASP A 221 0.29 -9.33 -16.57
N GLU A 222 0.73 -9.85 -17.71
CA GLU A 222 1.01 -9.03 -18.89
C GLU A 222 -0.28 -8.52 -19.56
N THR A 223 -1.33 -9.34 -19.63
CA THR A 223 -2.63 -8.92 -20.16
C THR A 223 -3.23 -7.79 -19.33
N VAL A 224 -3.20 -7.94 -18.00
CA VAL A 224 -3.68 -6.89 -17.08
C VAL A 224 -2.84 -5.64 -17.19
N ARG A 225 -1.51 -5.78 -17.26
CA ARG A 225 -0.60 -4.65 -17.42
C ARG A 225 -0.93 -3.83 -18.66
N GLN A 226 -1.11 -4.49 -19.81
CA GLN A 226 -1.46 -3.82 -21.06
C GLN A 226 -2.83 -3.14 -20.99
N ALA A 227 -3.83 -3.79 -20.39
CA ALA A 227 -5.15 -3.20 -20.20
C ALA A 227 -5.10 -1.95 -19.30
N VAL A 228 -4.32 -1.98 -18.21
CA VAL A 228 -4.12 -0.81 -17.33
C VAL A 228 -3.44 0.33 -18.08
N ILE A 229 -2.39 0.04 -18.86
CA ILE A 229 -1.70 1.05 -19.67
C ILE A 229 -2.66 1.72 -20.66
N GLN A 230 -3.46 0.93 -21.36
CA GLN A 230 -4.45 1.47 -22.32
C GLN A 230 -5.45 2.40 -21.65
N VAL A 231 -6.03 1.99 -20.53
CA VAL A 231 -6.99 2.84 -19.79
C VAL A 231 -6.29 4.10 -19.24
N ALA A 232 -5.10 3.95 -18.67
CA ALA A 232 -4.37 5.07 -18.10
C ALA A 232 -4.00 6.13 -19.16
N LEU A 233 -3.52 5.71 -20.33
CA LEU A 233 -3.21 6.61 -21.43
C LEU A 233 -4.45 7.28 -22.01
N ALA A 234 -5.55 6.52 -22.21
CA ALA A 234 -6.80 7.05 -22.74
C ALA A 234 -7.45 8.12 -21.86
N HIS A 235 -7.24 8.03 -20.54
CA HIS A 235 -7.83 8.94 -19.55
C HIS A 235 -6.81 9.88 -18.89
N HIS A 236 -5.57 9.94 -19.38
CA HIS A 236 -4.47 10.75 -18.83
C HIS A 236 -4.25 10.51 -17.33
N LEU A 237 -4.22 9.22 -16.92
CA LEU A 237 -4.07 8.80 -15.54
C LEU A 237 -2.66 8.26 -15.26
N VAL A 238 -2.19 8.52 -14.05
CA VAL A 238 -1.03 7.83 -13.48
C VAL A 238 -1.48 6.47 -12.94
N SER A 239 -0.70 5.43 -13.24
CA SER A 239 -0.91 4.06 -12.76
C SER A 239 0.43 3.45 -12.36
N PRO A 240 0.48 2.24 -11.77
CA PRO A 240 1.75 1.57 -11.50
C PRO A 240 2.64 1.37 -12.76
N TYR A 241 2.07 1.51 -13.95
CA TYR A 241 2.76 1.28 -15.24
C TYR A 241 2.86 2.51 -16.12
N THR A 242 2.37 3.69 -15.67
CA THR A 242 2.40 4.95 -16.42
C THR A 242 2.79 6.10 -15.50
N SER A 243 3.48 7.09 -16.09
CA SER A 243 3.83 8.34 -15.41
C SER A 243 3.43 9.55 -16.26
N LEU A 244 3.36 10.72 -15.64
CA LEU A 244 3.22 11.99 -16.34
C LEU A 244 4.60 12.58 -16.57
N VAL A 245 4.86 13.00 -17.80
CA VAL A 245 6.07 13.74 -18.16
C VAL A 245 5.64 15.11 -18.69
N ALA A 246 6.13 16.16 -18.05
CA ALA A 246 6.01 17.50 -18.58
C ALA A 246 7.25 17.81 -19.43
N VAL A 247 7.04 18.13 -20.69
CA VAL A 247 8.11 18.58 -21.58
C VAL A 247 7.84 20.04 -21.90
N ASP A 248 8.74 20.91 -21.44
CA ASP A 248 8.74 22.31 -21.87
C ASP A 248 9.42 22.39 -23.23
N VAL A 249 8.64 22.66 -24.26
CA VAL A 249 9.14 22.81 -25.64
C VAL A 249 9.44 24.27 -25.99
N THR A 250 9.29 25.17 -25.03
CA THR A 250 9.62 26.60 -25.22
C THR A 250 11.13 26.73 -25.39
N PRO A 251 11.65 27.31 -26.49
CA PRO A 251 13.06 27.54 -26.62
C PRO A 251 13.58 28.40 -25.46
N VAL A 252 14.50 27.86 -24.67
CA VAL A 252 15.04 28.54 -23.46
C VAL A 252 15.91 29.73 -23.86
N ARG A 253 16.26 29.83 -25.14
CA ARG A 253 17.07 30.92 -25.68
C ARG A 253 16.74 31.18 -27.16
N PRO A 254 16.91 32.39 -27.66
CA PRO A 254 16.92 32.70 -29.09
C PRO A 254 18.03 31.92 -29.84
N ASP A 255 17.73 31.52 -31.08
CA ASP A 255 18.72 30.85 -31.92
C ASP A 255 19.98 31.75 -32.12
N GLY A 256 21.14 31.19 -31.79
CA GLY A 256 22.43 31.89 -31.97
C GLY A 256 23.05 32.47 -30.69
N GLU A 257 22.35 32.48 -29.57
CA GLU A 257 22.95 32.91 -28.29
C GLU A 257 23.79 31.81 -27.66
N ALA A 258 24.93 32.17 -27.06
CA ALA A 258 25.78 31.23 -26.35
C ALA A 258 25.08 30.63 -25.10
N LEU A 259 25.29 29.35 -24.85
CA LEU A 259 24.76 28.69 -23.67
C LEU A 259 25.35 29.32 -22.39
N GLN A 260 24.54 29.96 -21.59
CA GLN A 260 24.93 30.38 -20.24
C GLN A 260 24.52 29.28 -19.26
N SER A 261 25.51 28.59 -18.70
CA SER A 261 25.29 27.58 -17.69
C SER A 261 25.41 28.22 -16.31
N HIS A 262 24.31 28.26 -15.60
CA HIS A 262 24.30 28.64 -14.19
C HIS A 262 23.92 27.43 -13.35
N ALA A 263 24.74 27.15 -12.34
CA ALA A 263 24.34 26.16 -11.34
C ALA A 263 23.16 26.71 -10.54
N MET A 264 21.99 26.08 -10.67
CA MET A 264 20.86 26.39 -9.80
C MET A 264 21.10 25.78 -8.43
N PRO A 265 21.08 26.58 -7.35
CA PRO A 265 21.13 26.02 -6.02
C PRO A 265 19.84 25.19 -5.79
N THR A 266 20.01 23.94 -5.47
CA THR A 266 18.90 23.11 -4.97
C THR A 266 18.52 23.65 -3.60
N ASN A 267 17.25 24.05 -3.43
CA ASN A 267 16.73 24.43 -2.12
C ASN A 267 16.67 23.17 -1.24
N LEU A 268 17.71 22.97 -0.44
CA LEU A 268 17.73 21.89 0.54
C LEU A 268 16.81 22.25 1.72
N PRO A 269 16.22 21.24 2.37
CA PRO A 269 15.48 21.46 3.60
C PRO A 269 16.31 22.21 4.64
N HIS A 270 15.65 23.00 5.48
CA HIS A 270 16.32 23.80 6.51
C HIS A 270 17.22 22.90 7.40
N GLY A 271 18.48 23.28 7.54
CA GLY A 271 19.47 22.52 8.32
C GLY A 271 20.29 21.50 7.53
N TRP A 272 20.05 21.37 6.21
CA TRP A 272 20.87 20.52 5.35
C TRP A 272 21.95 21.33 4.64
N ASP A 273 23.18 20.78 4.62
CA ASP A 273 24.30 21.37 3.91
C ASP A 273 24.49 20.73 2.55
N TYR A 274 24.65 21.55 1.49
CA TYR A 274 24.81 21.06 0.11
C TYR A 274 26.00 20.11 -0.06
N THR A 275 27.13 20.43 0.60
CA THR A 275 28.35 19.64 0.53
C THR A 275 28.24 18.31 1.26
N ALA A 276 27.40 18.24 2.31
CA ALA A 276 27.13 17.01 3.04
C ALA A 276 26.19 16.07 2.25
N VAL A 277 25.31 16.61 1.40
CA VAL A 277 24.31 15.82 0.65
C VAL A 277 24.80 15.43 -0.73
N PHE A 278 25.43 16.36 -1.46
CA PHE A 278 25.89 16.18 -2.84
C PHE A 278 27.39 16.24 -3.02
N GLY A 279 28.15 16.53 -1.96
CA GLY A 279 29.60 16.41 -1.96
C GLY A 279 30.00 14.97 -2.22
N LEU A 280 31.14 14.78 -2.90
CA LEU A 280 31.74 13.45 -3.04
C LEU A 280 31.82 12.84 -1.67
N GLY A 281 31.22 11.64 -1.49
CA GLY A 281 31.19 10.94 -0.22
C GLY A 281 32.60 10.94 0.37
N GLN A 282 32.78 11.66 1.47
CA GLN A 282 33.96 11.53 2.28
C GLN A 282 33.89 10.12 2.87
N GLY A 283 34.45 9.17 2.11
CA GLY A 283 34.65 7.83 2.66
C GLY A 283 35.34 7.98 4.01
N ALA A 284 34.96 7.19 4.98
CA ALA A 284 35.47 7.19 6.34
C ALA A 284 36.98 6.91 6.44
N THR A 285 37.67 6.84 5.34
CA THR A 285 39.13 6.69 5.19
C THR A 285 39.76 8.06 4.95
N ASP A 286 40.40 8.58 5.96
CA ASP A 286 41.27 9.73 5.80
C ASP A 286 42.45 9.34 4.90
N ALA A 287 42.27 9.62 3.58
CA ALA A 287 43.26 9.26 2.55
C ALA A 287 44.65 9.86 2.87
N ARG A 288 44.69 11.04 3.53
CA ARG A 288 45.94 11.68 3.98
C ARG A 288 46.60 10.88 5.08
N LEU A 289 45.83 10.39 6.06
CA LEU A 289 46.36 9.57 7.14
C LEU A 289 46.92 8.26 6.61
N HIS A 290 46.19 7.60 5.72
CA HIS A 290 46.66 6.35 5.10
C HIS A 290 47.86 6.54 4.18
N ALA A 291 47.96 7.67 3.47
CA ALA A 291 49.17 8.01 2.73
C ALA A 291 50.39 8.23 3.64
N ILE A 292 50.23 8.94 4.76
CA ILE A 292 51.29 9.15 5.76
C ILE A 292 51.71 7.81 6.36
N VAL A 293 50.75 6.98 6.78
CA VAL A 293 51.04 5.64 7.34
C VAL A 293 51.77 4.77 6.31
N GLY A 294 51.36 4.81 5.03
CA GLY A 294 52.00 4.10 3.93
C GLY A 294 53.45 4.56 3.71
N VAL A 295 53.71 5.86 3.72
CA VAL A 295 55.04 6.43 3.58
C VAL A 295 55.92 6.03 4.78
N VAL A 296 55.42 6.12 5.99
CA VAL A 296 56.18 5.71 7.19
C VAL A 296 56.51 4.20 7.14
N ALA A 297 55.55 3.36 6.74
CA ALA A 297 55.80 1.93 6.59
C ALA A 297 56.85 1.62 5.53
N LEU A 298 56.89 2.35 4.42
CA LEU A 298 57.92 2.22 3.36
C LEU A 298 59.32 2.65 3.89
N ILE A 299 59.41 3.72 4.67
CA ILE A 299 60.64 4.18 5.28
C ILE A 299 61.17 3.14 6.25
N ILE A 300 60.35 2.58 7.10
CA ILE A 300 60.69 1.52 8.04
C ILE A 300 61.18 0.26 7.30
N ALA A 301 60.44 -0.15 6.23
CA ALA A 301 60.83 -1.30 5.40
C ALA A 301 62.20 -1.08 4.71
N ALA A 302 62.44 0.12 4.18
CA ALA A 302 63.72 0.48 3.60
C ALA A 302 64.87 0.47 4.61
N ALA A 303 64.66 1.02 5.82
CA ALA A 303 65.63 1.00 6.94
C ALA A 303 65.96 -0.43 7.38
N LEU A 304 64.96 -1.29 7.51
CA LEU A 304 65.15 -2.70 7.81
C LEU A 304 65.91 -3.45 6.73
N ALA A 305 65.60 -3.18 5.45
CA ALA A 305 66.30 -3.76 4.32
C ALA A 305 67.81 -3.33 4.24
N LEU A 306 68.06 -2.08 4.59
CA LEU A 306 69.43 -1.56 4.70
C LEU A 306 70.17 -2.16 5.89
N ALA A 307 69.53 -2.33 7.01
CA ALA A 307 70.13 -2.95 8.23
C ALA A 307 70.37 -4.44 8.05
N TRP A 308 69.59 -5.12 7.22
CA TRP A 308 69.66 -6.56 6.94
C TRP A 308 70.53 -6.89 5.71
N ARG A 309 71.20 -5.89 5.09
CA ARG A 309 72.16 -6.21 4.03
C ARG A 309 73.24 -7.16 4.64
N PRO A 310 73.30 -8.42 4.15
CA PRO A 310 74.37 -9.30 4.60
C PRO A 310 75.70 -8.66 4.22
N ARG A 311 76.59 -8.49 5.18
CA ARG A 311 77.96 -8.07 4.90
C ARG A 311 78.61 -9.17 4.10
N LEU A 312 78.54 -9.07 2.76
CA LEU A 312 79.33 -9.89 1.88
C LEU A 312 80.80 -9.52 2.09
N ALA A 313 81.47 -10.24 2.95
CA ALA A 313 82.90 -10.22 3.06
C ALA A 313 83.52 -10.75 1.72
N PRO A 314 84.56 -10.13 1.18
CA PRO A 314 85.22 -10.60 -0.01
C PRO A 314 86.09 -11.85 0.29
N ALA A 315 85.53 -13.01 -0.06
CA ALA A 315 86.34 -14.25 -0.07
C ALA A 315 86.98 -14.32 -1.50
N LEU A 316 87.98 -13.51 -1.72
CA LEU A 316 88.90 -13.67 -2.87
C LEU A 316 90.26 -13.92 -2.41
N ALA A 317 90.91 -14.93 -3.05
CA ALA A 317 92.27 -15.30 -3.14
C ALA A 317 92.75 -16.50 -2.29
N ARG A 318 92.63 -17.66 -2.96
CA ARG A 318 93.81 -18.56 -3.08
C ARG A 318 93.49 -19.67 -4.10
N VAL A 319 93.77 -19.39 -5.34
CA VAL A 319 94.11 -20.45 -6.28
C VAL A 319 95.59 -20.61 -6.26
N ARG A 320 96.03 -21.62 -5.56
CA ARG A 320 97.44 -22.09 -5.61
C ARG A 320 97.67 -22.83 -6.96
N ARG A 321 98.65 -22.35 -7.69
CA ARG A 321 99.28 -23.12 -8.72
C ARG A 321 99.94 -24.34 -8.17
N HIS A 322 99.79 -25.46 -8.71
CA HIS A 322 100.75 -26.52 -8.65
C HIS A 322 100.89 -27.12 -10.08
N ASP A 323 102.18 -27.03 -10.55
CA ASP A 323 102.74 -27.67 -11.72
C ASP A 323 102.73 -29.20 -11.58
N SER A 324 102.54 -29.87 -12.64
CA SER A 324 103.36 -30.94 -13.26
C SER A 324 102.60 -31.55 -14.41
#